data_ba0bcacb819423ef1ea16978405e2c04
#
_entry.id   ba0bcacb819423ef1ea16978405e2c04
#
_cell.length_a   1.000
_cell.length_b   1.000
_cell.length_c   1.000
_cell.angle_alpha   90.00
_cell.angle_beta   90.00
_cell.angle_gamma   90.00
#
_symmetry.space_group_name_H-M   'P 1'
#
loop_
_entity.id
_entity.type
_entity.pdbx_description
1 polymer ?
#
loop_
_entity_poly.entity_id
_entity_poly.type
_entity_poly.pdbx_seq_one_letter_code
_entity_poly.pdbx_strand_id
1 'polypeptide(L)'
;MRDILFKIMGAWLCMAMMVSFSATDLNAAEAVTIQISVKNHRFQPSEIRGPANVPIMLRVKNLDGTPMEFESVSLRVEKVIVGNGEGVIRLRALEPGRYNFFDDFHQETQGTLVIQ
;
A
#
# COMPACT_ATOMS: atom_id res chain seq x y z
N MET A 1 69.83 8.07 36.58
CA MET A 1 69.33 7.89 36.28
C MET A 1 68.52 7.55 35.87
N ARG A 2 67.81 7.46 35.37
CA ARG A 2 66.98 7.16 34.81
C ARG A 2 65.93 7.18 34.69
N ASP A 3 65.37 7.45 34.22
CA ASP A 3 64.46 7.61 33.88
C ASP A 3 63.69 7.06 33.34
N ILE A 4 62.97 6.73 33.54
CA ILE A 4 62.18 6.06 33.25
C ILE A 4 61.10 6.41 32.86
N LEU A 5 60.90 6.69 32.00
CA LEU A 5 60.11 6.91 31.46
C LEU A 5 59.19 6.21 31.15
N PHE A 6 58.41 6.15 31.51
CA PHE A 6 57.37 5.66 31.37
C PHE A 6 56.63 6.20 30.72
N LYS A 7 56.65 6.08 29.85
CA LYS A 7 55.86 6.04 29.03
C LYS A 7 54.82 5.24 29.22
N ILE A 8 54.03 5.67 29.87
CA ILE A 8 52.85 5.32 29.87
C ILE A 8 52.25 5.86 28.71
N MET A 9 52.39 5.19 27.84
CA MET A 9 51.56 5.19 26.81
C MET A 9 50.27 4.73 27.27
N GLY A 10 49.53 5.62 27.69
CA GLY A 10 48.15 5.41 27.75
C GLY A 10 47.66 5.13 26.34
N ALA A 11 47.60 3.90 26.03
CA ALA A 11 46.79 3.54 24.91
C ALA A 11 45.39 3.96 25.25
N TRP A 12 45.07 5.14 24.86
CA TRP A 12 43.70 5.52 24.78
C TRP A 12 43.15 4.71 23.65
N LEU A 13 42.73 3.53 24.05
CA LEU A 13 41.82 2.82 23.21
C LEU A 13 40.57 3.64 23.18
N CYS A 14 40.52 4.54 22.25
CA CYS A 14 39.22 5.07 21.82
C CYS A 14 38.50 3.88 21.23
N MET A 15 37.85 3.16 22.10
CA MET A 15 36.86 2.24 21.70
C MET A 15 35.72 3.11 21.13
N ALA A 16 35.83 3.40 19.86
CA ALA A 16 34.74 3.97 19.15
C ALA A 16 33.65 2.90 19.20
N MET A 17 32.77 3.06 20.15
CA MET A 17 31.54 2.31 20.18
C MET A 17 30.79 2.74 18.93
N MET A 18 30.98 1.99 17.87
CA MET A 18 30.09 2.12 16.74
C MET A 18 28.72 1.65 17.22
N VAL A 19 27.94 2.59 17.62
CA VAL A 19 26.52 2.37 17.77
C VAL A 19 26.03 2.15 16.36
N SER A 20 26.00 0.90 15.98
CA SER A 20 25.27 0.53 14.79
C SER A 20 23.81 0.82 15.07
N PHE A 21 23.37 1.97 14.63
CA PHE A 21 21.95 2.19 14.49
C PHE A 21 21.50 1.25 13.38
N SER A 22 21.06 0.10 13.78
CA SER A 22 20.17 -0.65 12.92
C SER A 22 18.96 0.23 12.74
N ALA A 23 18.88 0.87 11.60
CA ALA A 23 17.63 1.43 11.18
C ALA A 23 16.67 0.24 11.10
N THR A 24 15.95 0.03 12.18
CA THR A 24 14.73 -0.74 12.07
C THR A 24 13.87 0.10 11.16
N ASP A 25 13.75 -0.33 9.94
CA ASP A 25 12.70 0.17 9.08
C ASP A 25 11.42 0.07 9.89
N LEU A 26 10.92 1.22 10.30
CA LEU A 26 9.57 1.32 10.78
C LEU A 26 8.71 1.06 9.55
N ASN A 27 8.52 -0.21 9.31
CA ASN A 27 7.76 -0.67 8.20
C ASN A 27 6.37 -0.07 8.23
N ALA A 28 6.14 0.84 7.34
CA ALA A 28 4.84 0.90 6.75
C ALA A 28 4.53 -0.53 6.31
N ALA A 29 3.51 -1.14 6.90
CA ALA A 29 3.08 -2.47 6.53
C ALA A 29 3.00 -2.54 5.00
N GLU A 30 3.58 -3.57 4.41
CA GLU A 30 3.52 -3.76 2.98
C GLU A 30 2.06 -3.77 2.52
N ALA A 31 1.78 -3.05 1.45
CA ALA A 31 0.45 -3.01 0.89
C ALA A 31 0.06 -4.39 0.38
N VAL A 32 -1.16 -4.81 0.70
CA VAL A 32 -1.75 -6.02 0.13
C VAL A 32 -2.34 -5.66 -1.22
N THR A 33 -2.03 -6.44 -2.24
CA THR A 33 -2.58 -6.22 -3.58
C THR A 33 -3.85 -7.03 -3.76
N ILE A 34 -4.91 -6.36 -4.18
CA ILE A 34 -6.18 -6.99 -4.54
C ILE A 34 -6.47 -6.64 -6.00
N GLN A 35 -6.81 -7.64 -6.80
CA GLN A 35 -7.14 -7.45 -8.20
C GLN A 35 -8.62 -7.63 -8.45
N ILE A 36 -9.19 -6.74 -9.26
CA ILE A 36 -10.57 -6.79 -9.70
C ILE A 36 -10.61 -6.45 -11.19
N SER A 37 -11.54 -7.02 -11.90
CA SER A 37 -11.74 -6.75 -13.32
C SER A 37 -13.13 -6.21 -13.58
N VAL A 38 -13.26 -5.45 -14.67
CA VAL A 38 -14.56 -5.04 -15.21
C VAL A 38 -14.69 -5.67 -16.59
N LYS A 39 -15.77 -6.38 -16.80
CA LYS A 39 -16.09 -6.98 -18.09
C LYS A 39 -17.59 -6.98 -18.29
N ASN A 40 -18.03 -6.56 -19.48
CA ASN A 40 -19.45 -6.39 -19.80
C ASN A 40 -20.16 -5.53 -18.75
N HIS A 41 -19.52 -4.44 -18.34
CA HIS A 41 -20.00 -3.51 -17.32
C HIS A 41 -20.35 -4.17 -15.99
N ARG A 42 -19.56 -5.17 -15.60
CA ARG A 42 -19.70 -5.85 -14.31
C ARG A 42 -18.34 -6.03 -13.65
N PHE A 43 -18.30 -5.75 -12.37
CA PHE A 43 -17.12 -6.09 -11.57
C PHE A 43 -17.03 -7.59 -11.34
N GLN A 44 -15.83 -8.12 -11.52
CA GLN A 44 -15.55 -9.55 -11.36
C GLN A 44 -14.32 -9.73 -10.46
N PRO A 45 -14.52 -10.22 -9.25
CA PRO A 45 -15.80 -10.45 -8.57
C PRO A 45 -16.44 -9.12 -8.14
N SER A 46 -17.73 -9.13 -7.85
CA SER A 46 -18.44 -7.94 -7.38
C SER A 46 -18.24 -7.69 -5.89
N GLU A 47 -17.78 -8.66 -5.14
CA GLU A 47 -17.38 -8.52 -3.75
C GLU A 47 -15.93 -8.97 -3.60
N ILE A 48 -15.10 -8.08 -3.12
CA ILE A 48 -13.69 -8.35 -2.83
C ILE A 48 -13.45 -8.18 -1.34
N ARG A 49 -12.45 -8.89 -0.81
CA ARG A 49 -12.13 -8.89 0.61
C ARG A 49 -10.68 -8.53 0.84
N GLY A 50 -10.44 -7.80 1.91
CA GLY A 50 -9.11 -7.41 2.31
C GLY A 50 -8.95 -7.32 3.81
N PRO A 51 -7.70 -7.33 4.30
CA PRO A 51 -7.40 -7.23 5.72
C PRO A 51 -7.59 -5.81 6.24
N ALA A 52 -7.96 -5.71 7.50
CA ALA A 52 -8.06 -4.42 8.20
C ALA A 52 -6.68 -3.89 8.57
N ASN A 53 -6.58 -2.58 8.70
CA ASN A 53 -5.42 -1.89 9.28
C ASN A 53 -4.11 -2.05 8.50
N VAL A 54 -4.18 -2.42 7.24
CA VAL A 54 -3.02 -2.43 6.35
C VAL A 54 -3.37 -1.70 5.04
N PRO A 55 -2.42 -1.00 4.42
CA PRO A 55 -2.68 -0.37 3.13
C PRO A 55 -3.01 -1.41 2.06
N ILE A 56 -3.87 -1.04 1.14
CA ILE A 56 -4.29 -1.91 0.03
C ILE A 56 -3.94 -1.23 -1.29
N MET A 57 -3.36 -2.00 -2.19
CA MET A 57 -3.19 -1.62 -3.56
C MET A 57 -4.27 -2.35 -4.37
N LEU A 58 -5.25 -1.60 -4.86
CA LEU A 58 -6.31 -2.16 -5.67
C LEU A 58 -5.96 -2.00 -7.15
N ARG A 59 -5.86 -3.12 -7.85
CA ARG A 59 -5.62 -3.14 -9.29
C ARG A 59 -6.93 -3.39 -10.00
N VAL A 60 -7.35 -2.42 -10.78
CA VAL A 60 -8.61 -2.50 -11.53
C VAL A 60 -8.29 -2.66 -13.00
N LYS A 61 -8.67 -3.80 -13.56
CA LYS A 61 -8.43 -4.10 -14.95
C LYS A 61 -9.73 -3.93 -15.73
N ASN A 62 -9.72 -2.97 -16.65
CA ASN A 62 -10.87 -2.73 -17.52
C ASN A 62 -10.76 -3.60 -18.76
N LEU A 63 -11.54 -4.67 -18.82
CA LEU A 63 -11.56 -5.60 -19.94
C LEU A 63 -12.56 -5.20 -21.03
N ASP A 64 -13.31 -4.14 -20.83
CA ASP A 64 -14.18 -3.55 -21.84
C ASP A 64 -13.39 -2.58 -22.72
N GLY A 65 -13.86 -2.38 -23.94
CA GLY A 65 -13.22 -1.45 -24.87
C GLY A 65 -13.55 0.02 -24.62
N THR A 66 -14.46 0.31 -23.70
CA THR A 66 -14.86 1.67 -23.34
C THR A 66 -14.27 2.07 -21.99
N PRO A 67 -13.99 3.36 -21.77
CA PRO A 67 -13.49 3.79 -20.47
C PRO A 67 -14.51 3.58 -19.37
N MET A 68 -14.02 3.41 -18.16
CA MET A 68 -14.79 3.37 -16.93
C MET A 68 -14.25 4.38 -15.94
N GLU A 69 -15.05 4.77 -14.97
CA GLU A 69 -14.59 5.57 -13.84
C GLU A 69 -14.87 4.82 -12.54
N PHE A 70 -13.81 4.35 -11.91
CA PHE A 70 -13.91 3.75 -10.59
C PHE A 70 -14.14 4.84 -9.56
N GLU A 71 -15.25 4.77 -8.85
CA GLU A 71 -15.61 5.76 -7.86
C GLU A 71 -16.09 5.11 -6.58
N SER A 72 -15.67 5.67 -5.45
CA SER A 72 -16.15 5.29 -4.14
C SER A 72 -16.20 6.50 -3.23
N VAL A 73 -17.38 6.82 -2.74
CA VAL A 73 -17.57 7.92 -1.80
C VAL A 73 -16.89 7.60 -0.47
N SER A 74 -17.10 6.40 0.05
CA SER A 74 -16.55 5.99 1.35
C SER A 74 -15.02 5.85 1.34
N LEU A 75 -14.44 5.47 0.21
CA LEU A 75 -13.00 5.37 0.05
C LEU A 75 -12.37 6.69 -0.42
N ARG A 76 -13.18 7.64 -0.84
CA ARG A 76 -12.74 8.93 -1.41
C ARG A 76 -11.82 8.73 -2.62
N VAL A 77 -12.25 7.89 -3.52
CA VAL A 77 -11.51 7.54 -4.72
C VAL A 77 -12.34 7.86 -5.95
N GLU A 78 -11.67 8.40 -6.95
CA GLU A 78 -12.21 8.66 -8.27
C GLU A 78 -11.10 8.50 -9.28
N LYS A 79 -11.24 7.56 -10.20
CA LYS A 79 -10.20 7.28 -11.20
C LYS A 79 -10.77 6.75 -12.50
N VAL A 80 -10.46 7.43 -13.59
CA VAL A 80 -10.80 6.99 -14.94
C VAL A 80 -9.79 5.95 -15.39
N ILE A 81 -10.27 4.85 -15.93
CA ILE A 81 -9.46 3.77 -16.49
C ILE A 81 -9.87 3.57 -17.94
N VAL A 82 -8.92 3.75 -18.85
CA VAL A 82 -9.20 3.63 -20.27
C VAL A 82 -9.64 2.21 -20.64
N GLY A 83 -10.34 2.08 -21.76
CA GLY A 83 -10.72 0.77 -22.27
C GLY A 83 -9.51 -0.11 -22.49
N ASN A 84 -9.60 -1.38 -22.13
CA ASN A 84 -8.53 -2.37 -22.18
C ASN A 84 -7.29 -2.00 -21.36
N GLY A 85 -7.45 -1.06 -20.41
CA GLY A 85 -6.40 -0.56 -19.55
C GLY A 85 -6.49 -1.06 -18.13
N GLU A 86 -5.52 -0.68 -17.33
CA GLU A 86 -5.43 -1.02 -15.92
C GLU A 86 -5.16 0.24 -15.11
N GLY A 87 -5.84 0.36 -13.98
CA GLY A 87 -5.59 1.41 -13.01
C GLY A 87 -5.15 0.83 -11.67
N VAL A 88 -4.28 1.56 -10.98
CA VAL A 88 -3.87 1.20 -9.63
C VAL A 88 -4.37 2.26 -8.68
N ILE A 89 -5.12 1.82 -7.68
CA ILE A 89 -5.67 2.69 -6.65
C ILE A 89 -5.05 2.32 -5.31
N ARG A 90 -4.43 3.29 -4.68
CA ARG A 90 -3.81 3.11 -3.38
C ARG A 90 -4.78 3.50 -2.30
N LEU A 91 -5.18 2.53 -1.49
CA LEU A 91 -6.07 2.77 -0.36
C LEU A 91 -5.24 2.81 0.93
N ARG A 92 -5.55 3.78 1.77
CA ARG A 92 -5.01 3.82 3.12
C ARG A 92 -5.46 2.60 3.91
N ALA A 93 -4.83 2.34 5.04
CA ALA A 93 -5.32 1.35 5.98
C ALA A 93 -6.76 1.66 6.37
N LEU A 94 -7.63 0.66 6.30
CA LEU A 94 -9.06 0.79 6.53
C LEU A 94 -9.49 0.03 7.78
N GLU A 95 -10.49 0.54 8.44
CA GLU A 95 -11.16 -0.17 9.51
C GLU A 95 -12.07 -1.26 8.95
N PRO A 96 -12.40 -2.30 9.72
CA PRO A 96 -13.37 -3.29 9.30
C PRO A 96 -14.69 -2.64 8.89
N GLY A 97 -15.26 -3.12 7.80
CA GLY A 97 -16.51 -2.58 7.27
C GLY A 97 -16.72 -2.93 5.82
N ARG A 98 -17.78 -2.36 5.27
CA ARG A 98 -18.15 -2.54 3.87
C ARG A 98 -18.02 -1.21 3.15
N TYR A 99 -17.27 -1.21 2.07
CA TYR A 99 -16.99 -0.01 1.29
C TYR A 99 -17.48 -0.23 -0.13
N ASN A 100 -18.49 0.51 -0.52
CA ASN A 100 -19.08 0.38 -1.84
C ASN A 100 -18.31 1.19 -2.87
N PHE A 101 -18.27 0.67 -4.09
CA PHE A 101 -17.71 1.35 -5.25
C PHE A 101 -18.57 1.08 -6.49
N PHE A 102 -18.40 1.88 -7.50
CA PHE A 102 -19.17 1.75 -8.73
C PHE A 102 -18.42 2.37 -9.90
N ASP A 103 -18.91 2.10 -11.10
CA ASP A 103 -18.45 2.76 -12.31
C ASP A 103 -19.36 3.96 -12.58
N ASP A 104 -18.84 5.18 -12.45
CA ASP A 104 -19.65 6.38 -12.60
C ASP A 104 -20.16 6.58 -14.03
N PHE A 105 -19.48 5.98 -15.01
CA PHE A 105 -19.98 6.01 -16.39
C PHE A 105 -21.10 4.99 -16.64
N HIS A 106 -21.27 4.02 -15.75
CA HIS A 106 -22.30 2.99 -15.80
C HIS A 106 -22.73 2.68 -14.37
N GLN A 107 -23.59 3.52 -13.82
CA GLN A 107 -23.85 3.52 -12.35
C GLN A 107 -24.52 2.26 -11.81
N GLU A 108 -25.11 1.43 -12.65
CA GLU A 108 -25.59 0.12 -12.24
C GLU A 108 -24.47 -0.90 -12.01
N THR A 109 -23.26 -0.59 -12.47
CA THR A 109 -22.07 -1.43 -12.26
C THR A 109 -21.49 -1.13 -10.88
N GLN A 110 -21.79 -2.00 -9.94
CA GLN A 110 -21.46 -1.78 -8.52
C GLN A 110 -20.72 -2.97 -7.91
N GLY A 111 -19.91 -2.67 -6.90
CA GLY A 111 -19.19 -3.68 -6.12
C GLY A 111 -18.98 -3.24 -4.69
N THR A 112 -18.44 -4.15 -3.90
CA THR A 112 -18.18 -3.93 -2.47
C THR A 112 -16.83 -4.49 -2.08
N LEU A 113 -16.08 -3.69 -1.32
CA LEU A 113 -14.88 -4.12 -0.63
C LEU A 113 -15.24 -4.40 0.82
N VAL A 114 -15.04 -5.64 1.26
CA VAL A 114 -15.27 -6.05 2.63
C VAL A 114 -13.93 -6.12 3.35
N ILE A 115 -13.79 -5.36 4.40
CA ILE A 115 -12.59 -5.33 5.23
C ILE A 115 -12.90 -6.02 6.56
N GLN A 116 -12.09 -6.98 6.91
CA GLN A 116 -12.28 -7.73 8.14
C GLN A 116 -10.97 -8.28 8.73
#